data_0207cc9b760f4535ed2d6fb891cbe261
#
_entry.id   0207cc9b760f4535ed2d6fb891cbe261
#
_cell.length_a   1.000
_cell.length_b   1.000
_cell.length_c   1.000
_cell.angle_alpha   90.00
_cell.angle_beta   90.00
_cell.angle_gamma   90.00
#
_symmetry.space_group_name_H-M   'P 1'
#
loop_
_entity.id
_entity.type
_entity.pdbx_description
1 polymer ?
#
loop_
_entity_poly.entity_id
_entity_poly.type
_entity_poly.pdbx_seq_one_letter_code
_entity_poly.pdbx_strand_id
1 'polypeptide(L)'
;MNSTHDITRSPMKWILATLVMVGAAVSATPVQAGAVMYRSVEIDGQTIAYREAGPANAPTLLLLHGFPTSSHMFRNLMPALADRFHLVAPDYPGYGNSSMPSVDEFDYTFDNLASIMDKFTVKLGLKRYSLYLMDYGAPIGFRMAAKHPERIEALIIQNGNAYVEGIDNDFWEPIKEYWKDRAAVNKGLDNPWWQNVKKAYGKTSMTNDEALRFLITLGATQWQYTNGVRDQETISPDNWHVAQRLLDRPGNDAIQLQLFYDYGSNPPLYPEWQAYFREHQPPTLIVWGAKDEIFPAAGALPYKRDLKNLEFHLLDTGHFALEEDGDIIADEIREFLTPTKKKTS
;
A
#
# COMPACT_ATOMS: atom_id res chain seq x y z
N MET A 1 -53.06 68.47 -53.14
CA MET A 1 -53.97 68.09 -52.02
C MET A 1 -53.15 67.41 -50.96
N ASN A 2 -52.97 68.13 -49.91
CA ASN A 2 -52.11 67.77 -48.76
C ASN A 2 -52.81 66.80 -47.82
N SER A 3 -52.06 65.85 -47.29
CA SER A 3 -52.45 65.16 -46.10
C SER A 3 -51.17 64.90 -45.25
N THR A 4 -51.04 65.69 -44.21
CA THR A 4 -50.03 65.59 -43.16
C THR A 4 -50.45 64.48 -42.19
N HIS A 5 -49.56 63.51 -41.94
CA HIS A 5 -49.74 62.58 -40.79
C HIS A 5 -48.74 62.93 -39.68
N ASP A 6 -49.36 63.27 -38.55
CA ASP A 6 -48.78 63.61 -37.27
C ASP A 6 -48.25 62.34 -36.58
N ILE A 7 -46.98 62.30 -36.21
CA ILE A 7 -46.34 61.16 -35.49
C ILE A 7 -46.19 61.56 -34.03
N THR A 8 -47.16 61.10 -33.22
CA THR A 8 -47.07 61.23 -31.75
C THR A 8 -46.01 60.31 -31.20
N ARG A 9 -44.99 60.84 -30.56
CA ARG A 9 -43.92 60.14 -29.84
C ARG A 9 -44.48 59.62 -28.48
N SER A 10 -44.45 58.30 -28.33
CA SER A 10 -44.67 57.60 -27.06
C SER A 10 -43.38 57.53 -26.20
N PRO A 11 -43.42 57.74 -24.90
CA PRO A 11 -42.21 57.69 -24.07
C PRO A 11 -41.84 56.26 -23.72
N MET A 12 -40.60 55.89 -24.05
CA MET A 12 -39.98 54.59 -23.76
C MET A 12 -39.74 54.46 -22.27
N LYS A 13 -40.50 53.60 -21.57
CA LYS A 13 -40.23 53.24 -20.17
C LYS A 13 -39.07 52.27 -20.10
N TRP A 14 -37.97 52.76 -19.47
CA TRP A 14 -36.87 51.93 -19.07
C TRP A 14 -37.28 51.02 -17.92
N ILE A 15 -37.38 49.70 -18.13
CA ILE A 15 -37.51 48.69 -17.08
C ILE A 15 -36.11 48.33 -16.61
N LEU A 16 -35.73 48.75 -15.41
CA LEU A 16 -34.52 48.32 -14.74
C LEU A 16 -34.79 46.87 -14.28
N ALA A 17 -34.16 45.90 -14.97
CA ALA A 17 -34.14 44.51 -14.52
C ALA A 17 -33.08 44.37 -13.43
N THR A 18 -33.49 44.28 -12.17
CA THR A 18 -32.64 43.96 -11.05
C THR A 18 -32.28 42.46 -11.12
N LEU A 19 -31.03 42.16 -11.50
CA LEU A 19 -30.50 40.81 -11.51
C LEU A 19 -30.23 40.37 -10.06
N VAL A 20 -31.11 39.62 -9.46
CA VAL A 20 -30.89 38.96 -8.17
C VAL A 20 -29.98 37.74 -8.43
N MET A 21 -28.69 37.87 -8.13
CA MET A 21 -27.80 36.71 -8.10
C MET A 21 -28.15 35.88 -6.85
N VAL A 22 -28.88 34.81 -7.03
CA VAL A 22 -29.05 33.77 -6.01
C VAL A 22 -27.73 32.96 -6.00
N GLY A 23 -26.87 33.30 -5.06
CA GLY A 23 -25.69 32.49 -4.76
C GLY A 23 -26.17 31.15 -4.21
N ALA A 24 -26.10 30.09 -5.02
CA ALA A 24 -26.27 28.72 -4.54
C ALA A 24 -25.08 28.43 -3.60
N ALA A 25 -25.31 28.52 -2.31
CA ALA A 25 -24.41 27.96 -1.31
C ALA A 25 -24.43 26.43 -1.54
N VAL A 26 -23.34 25.90 -2.13
CA VAL A 26 -23.12 24.47 -2.16
C VAL A 26 -22.90 24.04 -0.72
N SER A 27 -23.96 23.57 -0.07
CA SER A 27 -23.88 22.92 1.23
C SER A 27 -23.08 21.63 1.01
N ALA A 28 -21.79 21.65 1.36
CA ALA A 28 -21.05 20.41 1.49
C ALA A 28 -21.75 19.57 2.56
N THR A 29 -22.43 18.52 2.13
CA THR A 29 -22.94 17.49 3.05
C THR A 29 -21.78 16.98 3.85
N PRO A 30 -21.85 16.93 5.19
CA PRO A 30 -20.77 16.36 5.98
C PRO A 30 -20.58 14.91 5.54
N VAL A 31 -19.38 14.57 5.08
CA VAL A 31 -19.02 13.17 4.82
C VAL A 31 -19.19 12.44 6.13
N GLN A 32 -20.02 11.39 6.12
CA GLN A 32 -20.27 10.57 7.30
C GLN A 32 -18.91 10.06 7.83
N ALA A 33 -18.63 10.31 9.10
CA ALA A 33 -17.40 9.82 9.74
C ALA A 33 -17.26 8.31 9.49
N GLY A 34 -16.13 7.88 8.93
CA GLY A 34 -15.89 6.49 8.56
C GLY A 34 -16.20 6.11 7.10
N ALA A 35 -16.81 7.01 6.29
CA ALA A 35 -17.03 6.72 4.87
C ALA A 35 -15.70 6.68 4.11
N VAL A 36 -15.47 5.58 3.37
CA VAL A 36 -14.31 5.42 2.48
C VAL A 36 -14.70 5.91 1.08
N MET A 37 -13.92 6.85 0.56
CA MET A 37 -14.07 7.39 -0.80
C MET A 37 -13.09 6.70 -1.73
N TYR A 38 -13.53 6.44 -2.96
CA TYR A 38 -12.71 5.84 -4.03
C TYR A 38 -12.40 6.92 -5.05
N ARG A 39 -11.10 7.20 -5.23
CA ARG A 39 -10.61 8.31 -6.06
C ARG A 39 -9.51 7.85 -7.00
N SER A 40 -9.14 8.71 -7.92
CA SER A 40 -7.97 8.55 -8.77
C SER A 40 -7.30 9.88 -9.06
N VAL A 41 -6.01 9.82 -9.41
CA VAL A 41 -5.20 10.97 -9.80
C VAL A 41 -4.15 10.55 -10.82
N GLU A 42 -3.81 11.45 -11.75
CA GLU A 42 -2.78 11.21 -12.75
C GLU A 42 -1.38 11.59 -12.22
N ILE A 43 -0.44 10.66 -12.30
CA ILE A 43 0.96 10.81 -11.95
C ILE A 43 1.82 10.26 -13.10
N ASP A 44 2.57 11.10 -13.78
CA ASP A 44 3.47 10.73 -14.89
C ASP A 44 2.79 9.85 -15.96
N GLY A 45 1.54 10.17 -16.30
CA GLY A 45 0.76 9.40 -17.28
C GLY A 45 0.16 8.10 -16.73
N GLN A 46 0.30 7.82 -15.44
CA GLN A 46 -0.32 6.70 -14.77
C GLN A 46 -1.51 7.16 -13.94
N THR A 47 -2.67 6.52 -14.13
CA THR A 47 -3.82 6.71 -13.24
C THR A 47 -3.58 5.93 -11.95
N ILE A 48 -3.43 6.64 -10.83
CA ILE A 48 -3.30 6.05 -9.50
C ILE A 48 -4.65 6.08 -8.81
N ALA A 49 -5.25 4.92 -8.64
CA ALA A 49 -6.44 4.76 -7.83
C ALA A 49 -6.07 4.72 -6.35
N TYR A 50 -6.92 5.29 -5.50
CA TYR A 50 -6.70 5.27 -4.06
C TYR A 50 -8.00 5.32 -3.28
N ARG A 51 -7.94 4.84 -2.04
CA ARG A 51 -8.99 5.01 -1.04
C ARG A 51 -8.62 6.14 -0.13
N GLU A 52 -9.61 6.93 0.27
CA GLU A 52 -9.44 8.06 1.18
C GLU A 52 -10.57 8.04 2.23
N ALA A 53 -10.22 8.26 3.50
CA ALA A 53 -11.20 8.35 4.58
C ALA A 53 -10.74 9.31 5.66
N GLY A 54 -11.70 9.78 6.47
CA GLY A 54 -11.46 10.68 7.59
C GLY A 54 -11.29 12.16 7.22
N PRO A 55 -11.13 13.04 8.23
CA PRO A 55 -11.03 14.48 8.00
C PRO A 55 -9.69 14.85 7.35
N ALA A 56 -9.72 15.60 6.26
CA ALA A 56 -8.51 16.01 5.52
C ALA A 56 -7.50 16.86 6.32
N ASN A 57 -7.94 17.44 7.45
CA ASN A 57 -7.09 18.23 8.35
C ASN A 57 -6.59 17.44 9.58
N ALA A 58 -6.93 16.17 9.68
CA ALA A 58 -6.41 15.27 10.71
C ALA A 58 -4.97 14.80 10.36
N PRO A 59 -4.21 14.26 11.34
CA PRO A 59 -2.93 13.63 11.05
C PRO A 59 -3.07 12.57 9.95
N THR A 60 -2.19 12.62 8.94
CA THR A 60 -2.29 11.73 7.77
C THR A 60 -1.55 10.42 8.02
N LEU A 61 -2.21 9.32 7.66
CA LEU A 61 -1.62 7.99 7.58
C LEU A 61 -1.69 7.48 6.13
N LEU A 62 -0.53 7.36 5.49
CA LEU A 62 -0.37 6.79 4.16
C LEU A 62 -0.19 5.28 4.29
N LEU A 63 -1.10 4.51 3.69
CA LEU A 63 -1.19 3.06 3.82
C LEU A 63 -0.64 2.39 2.55
N LEU A 64 0.55 1.81 2.65
CA LEU A 64 1.26 1.17 1.54
C LEU A 64 1.11 -0.36 1.64
N HIS A 65 0.39 -0.93 0.68
CA HIS A 65 0.08 -2.35 0.61
C HIS A 65 1.24 -3.19 0.06
N GLY A 66 1.11 -4.52 0.14
CA GLY A 66 2.05 -5.47 -0.40
C GLY A 66 1.50 -6.35 -1.52
N PHE A 67 2.27 -7.39 -1.87
CA PHE A 67 1.88 -8.46 -2.78
C PHE A 67 1.08 -9.54 -2.00
N PRO A 68 0.07 -10.18 -2.57
CA PRO A 68 -0.53 -9.97 -3.89
C PRO A 68 -1.76 -9.04 -3.86
N THR A 69 -1.90 -8.23 -2.84
CA THR A 69 -3.10 -7.45 -2.55
C THR A 69 -3.12 -6.07 -3.23
N SER A 70 -3.86 -5.15 -2.68
CA SER A 70 -4.03 -3.75 -3.09
C SER A 70 -4.49 -2.93 -1.88
N SER A 71 -4.88 -1.68 -2.08
CA SER A 71 -5.55 -0.89 -1.03
C SER A 71 -6.77 -1.60 -0.40
N HIS A 72 -7.25 -2.69 -1.02
CA HIS A 72 -8.34 -3.52 -0.49
C HIS A 72 -8.01 -4.13 0.88
N MET A 73 -6.74 -4.41 1.17
CA MET A 73 -6.33 -4.95 2.47
C MET A 73 -6.70 -4.03 3.64
N PHE A 74 -6.80 -2.71 3.38
CA PHE A 74 -7.13 -1.71 4.40
C PHE A 74 -8.63 -1.43 4.54
N ARG A 75 -9.51 -2.22 3.89
CA ARG A 75 -10.97 -2.00 3.83
C ARG A 75 -11.64 -1.92 5.21
N ASN A 76 -11.15 -2.69 6.19
CA ASN A 76 -11.65 -2.70 7.56
C ASN A 76 -10.90 -1.71 8.45
N LEU A 77 -9.59 -1.56 8.27
CA LEU A 77 -8.75 -0.65 9.06
C LEU A 77 -9.13 0.82 8.84
N MET A 78 -9.39 1.21 7.58
CA MET A 78 -9.71 2.61 7.27
C MET A 78 -10.97 3.11 7.99
N PRO A 79 -12.13 2.44 7.95
CA PRO A 79 -13.30 2.86 8.74
C PRO A 79 -13.03 2.90 10.25
N ALA A 80 -12.23 1.97 10.76
CA ALA A 80 -11.88 1.90 12.19
C ALA A 80 -11.06 3.12 12.66
N LEU A 81 -10.28 3.76 11.79
CA LEU A 81 -9.39 4.88 12.14
C LEU A 81 -9.87 6.24 11.63
N ALA A 82 -10.88 6.29 10.77
CA ALA A 82 -11.30 7.51 10.05
C ALA A 82 -11.93 8.60 10.94
N ASP A 83 -12.25 8.32 12.19
CA ASP A 83 -12.71 9.31 13.15
C ASP A 83 -11.60 10.23 13.67
N ARG A 84 -10.31 9.80 13.56
CA ARG A 84 -9.15 10.50 14.10
C ARG A 84 -8.07 10.85 13.09
N PHE A 85 -7.98 10.08 12.00
CA PHE A 85 -6.89 10.19 11.03
C PHE A 85 -7.43 10.46 9.63
N HIS A 86 -6.64 11.18 8.85
CA HIS A 86 -6.78 11.26 7.40
C HIS A 86 -6.04 10.07 6.79
N LEU A 87 -6.77 9.14 6.20
CA LEU A 87 -6.26 7.86 5.70
C LEU A 87 -6.22 7.89 4.18
N VAL A 88 -5.08 7.57 3.61
CA VAL A 88 -4.86 7.51 2.16
C VAL A 88 -4.18 6.19 1.80
N ALA A 89 -4.81 5.37 0.98
CA ALA A 89 -4.33 4.07 0.57
C ALA A 89 -4.30 3.97 -0.96
N PRO A 90 -3.16 4.25 -1.62
CA PRO A 90 -3.02 4.11 -3.07
C PRO A 90 -2.88 2.64 -3.49
N ASP A 91 -3.29 2.36 -4.74
CA ASP A 91 -2.88 1.17 -5.49
C ASP A 91 -1.67 1.55 -6.37
N TYR A 92 -0.61 0.75 -6.37
CA TYR A 92 0.53 0.98 -7.26
C TYR A 92 0.18 0.70 -8.72
N PRO A 93 0.90 1.24 -9.72
CA PRO A 93 0.81 0.74 -11.10
C PRO A 93 0.95 -0.79 -11.13
N GLY A 94 0.08 -1.46 -11.89
CA GLY A 94 0.01 -2.93 -11.93
C GLY A 94 -0.86 -3.56 -10.83
N TYR A 95 -1.28 -2.81 -9.82
CA TYR A 95 -2.08 -3.29 -8.70
C TYR A 95 -3.47 -2.64 -8.65
N GLY A 96 -4.38 -3.29 -7.96
CA GLY A 96 -5.71 -2.77 -7.65
C GLY A 96 -6.43 -2.21 -8.85
N ASN A 97 -6.93 -0.98 -8.72
CA ASN A 97 -7.64 -0.26 -9.76
C ASN A 97 -6.77 0.79 -10.48
N SER A 98 -5.47 0.84 -10.19
CA SER A 98 -4.53 1.69 -10.91
C SER A 98 -4.26 1.18 -12.32
N SER A 99 -3.69 2.06 -13.17
CA SER A 99 -3.27 1.68 -14.52
C SER A 99 -2.25 0.54 -14.47
N MET A 100 -2.25 -0.25 -15.54
CA MET A 100 -1.39 -1.43 -15.67
C MET A 100 -0.76 -1.43 -17.07
N PRO A 101 0.17 -0.50 -17.37
CA PRO A 101 0.93 -0.55 -18.60
C PRO A 101 1.76 -1.83 -18.68
N SER A 102 2.09 -2.25 -19.90
CA SER A 102 2.95 -3.42 -20.10
C SER A 102 4.36 -3.19 -19.55
N VAL A 103 5.12 -4.26 -19.36
CA VAL A 103 6.54 -4.18 -18.91
C VAL A 103 7.46 -3.50 -19.94
N ASP A 104 7.00 -3.36 -21.19
CA ASP A 104 7.71 -2.63 -22.24
C ASP A 104 7.44 -1.11 -22.19
N GLU A 105 6.35 -0.70 -21.52
CA GLU A 105 5.90 0.69 -21.46
C GLU A 105 6.19 1.33 -20.07
N PHE A 106 6.36 0.53 -19.05
CA PHE A 106 6.59 1.00 -17.69
C PHE A 106 7.63 0.14 -16.98
N ASP A 107 8.60 0.80 -16.38
CA ASP A 107 9.65 0.13 -15.61
C ASP A 107 9.14 -0.25 -14.20
N TYR A 108 8.79 -1.51 -14.04
CA TYR A 108 8.31 -2.06 -12.76
C TYR A 108 9.48 -2.38 -11.84
N THR A 109 10.01 -1.33 -11.20
CA THR A 109 11.04 -1.41 -10.17
C THR A 109 10.55 -0.77 -8.87
N PHE A 110 11.10 -1.19 -7.72
CA PHE A 110 10.78 -0.57 -6.44
C PHE A 110 11.20 0.91 -6.39
N ASP A 111 12.27 1.28 -7.08
CA ASP A 111 12.70 2.68 -7.20
C ASP A 111 11.66 3.52 -7.94
N ASN A 112 11.14 3.01 -9.07
CA ASN A 112 10.13 3.73 -9.83
C ASN A 112 8.80 3.78 -9.10
N LEU A 113 8.35 2.67 -8.47
CA LEU A 113 7.13 2.67 -7.66
C LEU A 113 7.25 3.66 -6.49
N ALA A 114 8.39 3.74 -5.81
CA ALA A 114 8.63 4.72 -4.75
C ALA A 114 8.61 6.16 -5.30
N SER A 115 9.16 6.40 -6.50
CA SER A 115 9.11 7.70 -7.18
C SER A 115 7.67 8.11 -7.51
N ILE A 116 6.85 7.20 -8.03
CA ILE A 116 5.43 7.45 -8.31
C ILE A 116 4.69 7.76 -7.01
N MET A 117 4.93 7.02 -5.93
CA MET A 117 4.29 7.27 -4.63
C MET A 117 4.75 8.59 -3.98
N ASP A 118 6.00 8.98 -4.13
CA ASP A 118 6.49 10.30 -3.68
C ASP A 118 5.76 11.43 -4.43
N LYS A 119 5.67 11.35 -5.77
CA LYS A 119 4.91 12.30 -6.59
C LYS A 119 3.41 12.30 -6.26
N PHE A 120 2.84 11.14 -5.96
CA PHE A 120 1.45 11.01 -5.50
C PHE A 120 1.22 11.81 -4.22
N THR A 121 2.10 11.69 -3.21
CA THR A 121 1.98 12.48 -1.97
C THR A 121 2.06 13.99 -2.23
N VAL A 122 2.97 14.42 -3.10
CA VAL A 122 3.08 15.83 -3.52
C VAL A 122 1.81 16.31 -4.22
N LYS A 123 1.27 15.51 -5.13
CA LYS A 123 0.05 15.84 -5.89
C LYS A 123 -1.17 16.00 -5.00
N LEU A 124 -1.29 15.19 -3.94
CA LEU A 124 -2.34 15.31 -2.94
C LEU A 124 -2.07 16.37 -1.87
N GLY A 125 -0.91 17.05 -1.91
CA GLY A 125 -0.53 18.07 -0.92
C GLY A 125 -0.20 17.50 0.46
N LEU A 126 0.16 16.22 0.55
CA LEU A 126 0.56 15.57 1.80
C LEU A 126 1.98 15.99 2.17
N LYS A 127 2.10 16.96 3.06
CA LYS A 127 3.41 17.55 3.43
C LYS A 127 4.13 16.70 4.48
N ARG A 128 3.40 16.18 5.45
CA ARG A 128 3.88 15.29 6.51
C ARG A 128 2.86 14.19 6.75
N TYR A 129 3.32 12.99 6.99
CA TYR A 129 2.46 11.82 7.16
C TYR A 129 3.19 10.70 7.93
N SER A 130 2.43 9.86 8.60
CA SER A 130 2.90 8.57 9.07
C SER A 130 2.76 7.53 7.96
N LEU A 131 3.67 6.55 7.92
CA LEU A 131 3.64 5.46 6.94
C LEU A 131 3.16 4.18 7.60
N TYR A 132 2.16 3.52 7.01
CA TYR A 132 1.87 2.11 7.26
C TYR A 132 2.52 1.28 6.15
N LEU A 133 3.38 0.35 6.52
CA LEU A 133 4.24 -0.40 5.61
C LEU A 133 3.98 -1.90 5.76
N MET A 134 3.48 -2.54 4.70
CA MET A 134 3.27 -3.98 4.68
C MET A 134 3.91 -4.58 3.43
N ASP A 135 4.73 -5.62 3.58
CA ASP A 135 5.36 -6.38 2.49
C ASP A 135 6.06 -5.44 1.48
N TYR A 136 5.63 -5.36 0.19
CA TYR A 136 6.18 -4.42 -0.81
C TYR A 136 6.02 -2.94 -0.42
N GLY A 137 5.07 -2.62 0.45
CA GLY A 137 4.96 -1.28 1.01
C GLY A 137 6.19 -0.87 1.81
N ALA A 138 6.93 -1.81 2.39
CA ALA A 138 8.15 -1.52 3.15
C ALA A 138 9.29 -1.01 2.24
N PRO A 139 9.75 -1.72 1.20
CA PRO A 139 10.79 -1.20 0.31
C PRO A 139 10.39 0.09 -0.42
N ILE A 140 9.10 0.29 -0.74
CA ILE A 140 8.61 1.54 -1.31
C ILE A 140 8.69 2.65 -0.27
N GLY A 141 8.12 2.45 0.92
CA GLY A 141 8.06 3.47 1.96
C GLY A 141 9.41 3.80 2.58
N PHE A 142 10.34 2.83 2.72
CA PHE A 142 11.68 3.11 3.22
C PHE A 142 12.51 3.93 2.24
N ARG A 143 12.35 3.76 0.92
CA ARG A 143 12.94 4.66 -0.09
C ARG A 143 12.39 6.08 0.05
N MET A 144 11.09 6.23 0.23
CA MET A 144 10.46 7.55 0.45
C MET A 144 10.97 8.18 1.75
N ALA A 145 11.06 7.40 2.83
CA ALA A 145 11.49 7.86 4.14
C ALA A 145 12.98 8.26 4.16
N ALA A 146 13.86 7.46 3.58
CA ALA A 146 15.29 7.78 3.49
C ALA A 146 15.54 9.02 2.62
N LYS A 147 14.75 9.20 1.54
CA LYS A 147 14.86 10.36 0.66
C LYS A 147 14.29 11.65 1.26
N HIS A 148 13.21 11.57 2.04
CA HIS A 148 12.48 12.70 2.60
C HIS A 148 12.17 12.50 4.09
N PRO A 149 13.19 12.37 4.95
CA PRO A 149 12.99 12.09 6.38
C PRO A 149 12.15 13.15 7.09
N GLU A 150 12.21 14.40 6.63
CA GLU A 150 11.46 15.54 7.18
C GLU A 150 9.95 15.44 7.00
N ARG A 151 9.48 14.57 6.10
CA ARG A 151 8.05 14.34 5.85
C ARG A 151 7.46 13.23 6.71
N ILE A 152 8.29 12.40 7.32
CA ILE A 152 7.85 11.21 8.04
C ILE A 152 7.62 11.54 9.51
N GLU A 153 6.39 11.34 9.99
CA GLU A 153 6.01 11.57 11.38
C GLU A 153 6.18 10.32 12.23
N ALA A 154 5.83 9.17 11.69
CA ALA A 154 5.98 7.87 12.36
C ALA A 154 5.99 6.73 11.32
N LEU A 155 6.43 5.55 11.73
CA LEU A 155 6.33 4.30 10.97
C LEU A 155 5.45 3.31 11.69
N ILE A 156 4.51 2.69 10.99
CA ILE A 156 3.78 1.50 11.40
C ILE A 156 4.20 0.38 10.45
N ILE A 157 4.82 -0.66 10.98
CA ILE A 157 5.42 -1.73 10.18
C ILE A 157 4.71 -3.05 10.48
N GLN A 158 3.98 -3.55 9.49
CA GLN A 158 3.39 -4.87 9.51
C GLN A 158 4.13 -5.77 8.52
N ASN A 159 4.85 -6.77 9.03
CA ASN A 159 5.53 -7.77 8.18
C ASN A 159 6.33 -7.10 7.02
N GLY A 160 6.98 -5.97 7.32
CA GLY A 160 7.75 -5.14 6.39
C GLY A 160 9.25 -5.26 6.68
N ASN A 161 10.03 -5.80 5.75
CA ASN A 161 11.41 -6.18 5.99
C ASN A 161 12.43 -5.10 5.58
N ALA A 162 13.46 -4.91 6.44
CA ALA A 162 14.63 -4.05 6.21
C ALA A 162 15.95 -4.71 6.67
N TYR A 163 15.94 -6.01 6.89
CA TYR A 163 17.07 -6.75 7.45
C TYR A 163 17.27 -8.10 6.75
N VAL A 164 18.51 -8.53 6.63
CA VAL A 164 18.83 -9.81 5.99
C VAL A 164 18.22 -10.99 6.72
N GLU A 165 18.07 -10.89 8.05
CA GLU A 165 17.46 -11.92 8.89
C GLU A 165 16.00 -12.23 8.51
N GLY A 166 15.30 -11.27 7.87
CA GLY A 166 13.91 -11.45 7.43
C GLY A 166 13.76 -12.15 6.07
N ILE A 167 14.87 -12.42 5.39
CA ILE A 167 14.90 -13.14 4.10
C ILE A 167 15.88 -14.31 4.14
N ASP A 168 16.32 -14.72 5.33
CA ASP A 168 17.26 -15.83 5.51
C ASP A 168 16.50 -17.10 5.94
N ASN A 169 15.68 -17.62 5.01
CA ASN A 169 14.91 -18.84 5.20
C ASN A 169 14.67 -19.56 3.86
N ASP A 170 14.13 -20.77 3.92
CA ASP A 170 13.87 -21.65 2.79
C ASP A 170 12.93 -21.04 1.74
N PHE A 171 11.99 -20.18 2.15
CA PHE A 171 11.08 -19.50 1.23
C PHE A 171 11.82 -18.60 0.25
N TRP A 172 12.88 -17.89 0.71
CA TRP A 172 13.60 -16.92 -0.09
C TRP A 172 14.70 -17.54 -0.96
N GLU A 173 15.15 -18.76 -0.69
CA GLU A 173 16.26 -19.34 -1.46
C GLU A 173 16.03 -19.38 -2.97
N PRO A 174 14.90 -19.88 -3.49
CA PRO A 174 14.65 -19.86 -4.92
C PRO A 174 14.46 -18.46 -5.51
N ILE A 175 13.97 -17.52 -4.69
CA ILE A 175 13.83 -16.12 -5.09
C ILE A 175 15.24 -15.51 -5.23
N LYS A 176 16.17 -15.80 -4.32
CA LYS A 176 17.58 -15.39 -4.43
C LYS A 176 18.28 -16.00 -5.66
N GLU A 177 17.97 -17.26 -6.01
CA GLU A 177 18.46 -17.86 -7.27
C GLU A 177 17.86 -17.19 -8.50
N TYR A 178 16.57 -16.81 -8.46
CA TYR A 178 15.93 -16.05 -9.52
C TYR A 178 16.59 -14.68 -9.76
N TRP A 179 17.05 -14.00 -8.70
CA TRP A 179 17.79 -12.73 -8.83
C TRP A 179 19.12 -12.90 -9.56
N LYS A 180 19.75 -14.09 -9.45
CA LYS A 180 21.03 -14.38 -10.14
C LYS A 180 20.84 -14.70 -11.62
N ASP A 181 19.85 -15.53 -11.94
CA ASP A 181 19.54 -15.94 -13.30
C ASP A 181 18.10 -16.45 -13.41
N ARG A 182 17.25 -15.68 -14.10
CA ARG A 182 15.84 -16.00 -14.33
C ARG A 182 15.64 -17.28 -15.14
N ALA A 183 16.54 -17.54 -16.10
CA ALA A 183 16.45 -18.64 -17.05
C ALA A 183 17.10 -19.93 -16.55
N ALA A 184 17.89 -19.88 -15.47
CA ALA A 184 18.57 -21.04 -14.96
C ALA A 184 17.60 -22.16 -14.59
N VAL A 185 17.93 -23.39 -14.96
CA VAL A 185 17.20 -24.58 -14.52
C VAL A 185 17.61 -24.88 -13.09
N ASN A 186 16.67 -24.71 -12.18
CA ASN A 186 16.92 -24.92 -10.78
C ASN A 186 16.92 -26.42 -10.45
N LYS A 187 18.12 -26.96 -10.25
CA LYS A 187 18.36 -28.35 -9.82
C LYS A 187 18.30 -28.51 -8.29
N GLY A 188 18.43 -27.41 -7.55
CA GLY A 188 18.67 -27.41 -6.11
C GLY A 188 17.47 -27.02 -5.24
N LEU A 189 16.26 -27.06 -5.78
CA LEU A 189 15.05 -26.82 -4.98
C LEU A 189 14.70 -28.06 -4.13
N ASP A 190 15.65 -28.46 -3.29
CA ASP A 190 15.48 -29.65 -2.42
C ASP A 190 14.88 -29.31 -1.06
N ASN A 191 14.60 -28.02 -0.78
CA ASN A 191 13.90 -27.67 0.44
C ASN A 191 12.41 -28.08 0.39
N PRO A 192 11.79 -28.38 1.55
CA PRO A 192 10.43 -28.93 1.62
C PRO A 192 9.36 -28.08 0.94
N TRP A 193 9.49 -26.77 1.01
CA TRP A 193 8.52 -25.85 0.43
C TRP A 193 8.48 -25.99 -1.10
N TRP A 194 9.65 -25.99 -1.75
CA TRP A 194 9.76 -26.09 -3.21
C TRP A 194 9.52 -27.50 -3.76
N GLN A 195 9.69 -28.53 -2.94
CA GLN A 195 9.24 -29.87 -3.29
C GLN A 195 7.71 -29.91 -3.49
N ASN A 196 6.94 -29.15 -2.71
CA ASN A 196 5.52 -29.01 -2.91
C ASN A 196 5.19 -28.30 -4.23
N VAL A 197 5.95 -27.28 -4.63
CA VAL A 197 5.81 -26.59 -5.92
C VAL A 197 6.05 -27.56 -7.08
N LYS A 198 7.17 -28.29 -7.06
CA LYS A 198 7.48 -29.34 -8.07
C LYS A 198 6.35 -30.36 -8.18
N LYS A 199 5.82 -30.83 -7.06
CA LYS A 199 4.72 -31.78 -7.01
C LYS A 199 3.43 -31.18 -7.58
N ALA A 200 3.11 -29.93 -7.25
CA ALA A 200 1.92 -29.24 -7.76
C ALA A 200 1.93 -29.11 -9.29
N TYR A 201 3.10 -28.85 -9.88
CA TYR A 201 3.26 -28.77 -11.34
C TYR A 201 3.51 -30.12 -12.03
N GLY A 202 3.67 -31.22 -11.28
CA GLY A 202 4.03 -32.55 -11.83
C GLY A 202 5.40 -32.56 -12.54
N LYS A 203 6.32 -31.64 -12.17
CA LYS A 203 7.64 -31.45 -12.80
C LYS A 203 8.76 -31.92 -11.87
N THR A 204 9.80 -32.49 -12.43
CA THR A 204 11.03 -32.87 -11.71
C THR A 204 12.11 -31.78 -11.79
N SER A 205 12.01 -30.88 -12.78
CA SER A 205 12.86 -29.71 -12.94
C SER A 205 12.05 -28.58 -13.56
N MET A 206 12.40 -27.33 -13.26
CA MET A 206 11.80 -26.13 -13.84
C MET A 206 12.83 -25.00 -13.83
N THR A 207 12.65 -24.01 -14.70
CA THR A 207 13.43 -22.78 -14.64
C THR A 207 13.02 -21.96 -13.41
N ASN A 208 13.87 -21.03 -13.01
CA ASN A 208 13.57 -20.09 -11.93
C ASN A 208 12.29 -19.29 -12.25
N ASP A 209 12.12 -18.84 -13.50
CA ASP A 209 10.91 -18.13 -13.96
C ASP A 209 9.65 -18.99 -13.82
N GLU A 210 9.71 -20.27 -14.25
CA GLU A 210 8.58 -21.19 -14.06
C GLU A 210 8.25 -21.44 -12.58
N ALA A 211 9.27 -21.54 -11.73
CA ALA A 211 9.08 -21.73 -10.30
C ALA A 211 8.39 -20.53 -9.64
N LEU A 212 8.84 -19.30 -9.96
CA LEU A 212 8.25 -18.09 -9.38
C LEU A 212 6.81 -17.82 -9.84
N ARG A 213 6.40 -18.35 -11.02
CA ARG A 213 4.99 -18.32 -11.44
C ARG A 213 4.04 -19.04 -10.50
N PHE A 214 4.53 -19.95 -9.67
CA PHE A 214 3.72 -20.56 -8.62
C PHE A 214 3.18 -19.53 -7.62
N LEU A 215 3.97 -18.51 -7.29
CA LEU A 215 3.58 -17.49 -6.31
C LEU A 215 2.39 -16.63 -6.73
N ILE A 216 2.07 -16.59 -8.03
CA ILE A 216 0.91 -15.86 -8.58
C ILE A 216 -0.31 -16.75 -8.86
N THR A 217 -0.30 -18.01 -8.39
CA THR A 217 -1.45 -18.91 -8.49
C THR A 217 -2.44 -18.73 -7.34
N LEU A 218 -3.71 -19.06 -7.56
CA LEU A 218 -4.75 -19.01 -6.54
C LEU A 218 -4.34 -19.76 -5.25
N GLY A 219 -3.70 -20.94 -5.39
CA GLY A 219 -3.27 -21.73 -4.22
C GLY A 219 -2.21 -20.99 -3.40
N ALA A 220 -1.25 -20.34 -4.05
CA ALA A 220 -0.24 -19.54 -3.35
C ALA A 220 -0.83 -18.27 -2.76
N THR A 221 -1.75 -17.60 -3.47
CA THR A 221 -2.48 -16.43 -2.96
C THR A 221 -3.27 -16.80 -1.70
N GLN A 222 -4.07 -17.87 -1.75
CA GLN A 222 -4.81 -18.35 -0.58
C GLN A 222 -3.88 -18.70 0.58
N TRP A 223 -2.77 -19.41 0.31
CA TRP A 223 -1.79 -19.77 1.32
C TRP A 223 -1.24 -18.55 2.05
N GLN A 224 -0.93 -17.47 1.36
CA GLN A 224 -0.43 -16.22 1.98
C GLN A 224 -1.42 -15.64 2.98
N TYR A 225 -2.73 -15.74 2.72
CA TYR A 225 -3.78 -15.25 3.63
C TYR A 225 -4.08 -16.17 4.80
N THR A 226 -3.85 -17.48 4.64
CA THR A 226 -4.31 -18.49 5.61
C THR A 226 -3.19 -19.18 6.37
N ASN A 227 -1.93 -19.08 5.91
CA ASN A 227 -0.80 -19.69 6.60
C ASN A 227 -0.42 -18.90 7.87
N GLY A 228 -0.24 -19.61 8.97
CA GLY A 228 0.13 -19.04 10.26
C GLY A 228 -1.02 -18.42 11.06
N VAL A 229 -2.22 -18.30 10.50
CA VAL A 229 -3.41 -17.82 11.24
C VAL A 229 -3.87 -18.83 12.31
N ARG A 230 -4.52 -18.34 13.35
CA ARG A 230 -5.05 -19.20 14.43
C ARG A 230 -6.26 -19.99 14.00
N ASP A 231 -7.15 -19.34 13.23
CA ASP A 231 -8.38 -19.95 12.75
C ASP A 231 -8.65 -19.54 11.30
N GLN A 232 -8.43 -20.48 10.39
CA GLN A 232 -8.62 -20.25 8.95
C GLN A 232 -10.09 -20.03 8.57
N GLU A 233 -11.05 -20.49 9.38
CA GLU A 233 -12.49 -20.31 9.12
C GLU A 233 -12.93 -18.85 9.32
N THR A 234 -12.15 -18.04 10.05
CA THR A 234 -12.42 -16.60 10.24
C THR A 234 -11.91 -15.73 9.09
N ILE A 235 -11.03 -16.26 8.24
CA ILE A 235 -10.47 -15.50 7.12
C ILE A 235 -11.42 -15.57 5.91
N SER A 236 -11.93 -14.39 5.51
CA SER A 236 -12.85 -14.31 4.37
C SER A 236 -12.19 -14.78 3.06
N PRO A 237 -12.80 -15.72 2.33
CA PRO A 237 -12.31 -16.14 1.02
C PRO A 237 -12.35 -15.02 -0.03
N ASP A 238 -13.14 -13.98 0.17
CA ASP A 238 -13.18 -12.81 -0.72
C ASP A 238 -11.80 -12.16 -0.85
N ASN A 239 -10.97 -12.23 0.20
CA ASN A 239 -9.64 -11.64 0.23
C ASN A 239 -8.75 -12.16 -0.90
N TRP A 240 -8.54 -13.48 -0.94
CA TRP A 240 -7.69 -14.07 -1.98
C TRP A 240 -8.39 -14.16 -3.33
N HIS A 241 -9.71 -14.23 -3.40
CA HIS A 241 -10.42 -14.19 -4.67
C HIS A 241 -10.33 -12.81 -5.33
N VAL A 242 -10.45 -11.73 -4.56
CA VAL A 242 -10.26 -10.36 -5.08
C VAL A 242 -8.81 -10.16 -5.52
N ALA A 243 -7.83 -10.56 -4.69
CA ALA A 243 -6.41 -10.48 -5.04
C ALA A 243 -6.09 -11.27 -6.31
N GLN A 244 -6.54 -12.54 -6.38
CA GLN A 244 -6.31 -13.41 -7.55
C GLN A 244 -6.97 -12.85 -8.82
N ARG A 245 -8.19 -12.33 -8.72
CA ARG A 245 -8.86 -11.71 -9.87
C ARG A 245 -8.05 -10.57 -10.48
N LEU A 246 -7.32 -9.83 -9.67
CA LEU A 246 -6.44 -8.74 -10.12
C LEU A 246 -5.12 -9.28 -10.67
N LEU A 247 -4.56 -10.33 -10.09
CA LEU A 247 -3.37 -11.01 -10.62
C LEU A 247 -3.62 -11.67 -11.97
N ASP A 248 -4.82 -12.22 -12.19
CA ASP A 248 -5.21 -12.90 -13.44
C ASP A 248 -5.46 -11.95 -14.62
N ARG A 249 -5.29 -10.64 -14.44
CA ARG A 249 -5.39 -9.69 -15.56
C ARG A 249 -4.31 -10.00 -16.59
N PRO A 250 -4.66 -10.01 -17.90
CA PRO A 250 -3.68 -10.29 -18.95
C PRO A 250 -2.44 -9.39 -18.87
N GLY A 251 -1.25 -10.01 -18.82
CA GLY A 251 0.05 -9.31 -18.71
C GLY A 251 0.51 -9.02 -17.28
N ASN A 252 -0.34 -9.22 -16.27
CA ASN A 252 0.06 -8.98 -14.88
C ASN A 252 1.10 -9.98 -14.38
N ASP A 253 1.08 -11.20 -14.89
CA ASP A 253 2.11 -12.21 -14.59
C ASP A 253 3.54 -11.73 -14.92
N ALA A 254 3.71 -11.06 -16.07
CA ALA A 254 4.99 -10.47 -16.44
C ALA A 254 5.41 -9.34 -15.48
N ILE A 255 4.45 -8.51 -15.03
CA ILE A 255 4.66 -7.44 -14.06
C ILE A 255 5.14 -8.02 -12.72
N GLN A 256 4.45 -9.04 -12.22
CA GLN A 256 4.80 -9.65 -10.93
C GLN A 256 6.16 -10.34 -10.98
N LEU A 257 6.48 -11.05 -12.06
CA LEU A 257 7.79 -11.64 -12.26
C LEU A 257 8.89 -10.57 -12.35
N GLN A 258 8.62 -9.42 -12.97
CA GLN A 258 9.56 -8.31 -12.97
C GLN A 258 9.81 -7.76 -11.57
N LEU A 259 8.76 -7.58 -10.76
CA LEU A 259 8.88 -7.12 -9.37
C LEU A 259 9.55 -8.15 -8.46
N PHE A 260 9.29 -9.47 -8.63
CA PHE A 260 10.04 -10.50 -7.92
C PHE A 260 11.55 -10.45 -8.23
N TYR A 261 11.89 -10.18 -9.50
CA TYR A 261 13.28 -10.02 -9.91
C TYR A 261 13.90 -8.75 -9.30
N ASP A 262 13.20 -7.62 -9.42
CA ASP A 262 13.67 -6.34 -8.90
C ASP A 262 13.72 -6.28 -7.37
N TYR A 263 13.01 -7.18 -6.67
CA TYR A 263 13.13 -7.28 -5.21
C TYR A 263 14.58 -7.52 -4.77
N GLY A 264 15.40 -8.14 -5.63
CA GLY A 264 16.84 -8.29 -5.41
C GLY A 264 17.62 -6.97 -5.27
N SER A 265 17.02 -5.84 -5.67
CA SER A 265 17.60 -4.50 -5.45
C SER A 265 17.43 -4.00 -4.00
N ASN A 266 16.54 -4.60 -3.20
CA ASN A 266 16.24 -4.16 -1.83
C ASN A 266 17.33 -4.51 -0.82
N PRO A 267 17.84 -5.76 -0.73
CA PRO A 267 18.85 -6.11 0.27
C PRO A 267 20.12 -5.23 0.25
N PRO A 268 20.65 -4.80 -0.91
CA PRO A 268 21.74 -3.84 -0.95
C PRO A 268 21.43 -2.48 -0.32
N LEU A 269 20.15 -2.07 -0.22
CA LEU A 269 19.70 -0.81 0.38
C LEU A 269 19.40 -0.93 1.88
N TYR A 270 19.37 -2.12 2.45
CA TYR A 270 19.12 -2.30 3.90
C TYR A 270 20.07 -1.47 4.79
N PRO A 271 21.38 -1.38 4.52
CA PRO A 271 22.27 -0.53 5.31
C PRO A 271 21.89 0.96 5.29
N GLU A 272 21.37 1.48 4.15
CA GLU A 272 20.89 2.86 4.03
C GLU A 272 19.63 3.07 4.86
N TRP A 273 18.65 2.16 4.78
CA TRP A 273 17.42 2.26 5.58
C TRP A 273 17.71 2.14 7.09
N GLN A 274 18.62 1.24 7.47
CA GLN A 274 19.08 1.12 8.86
C GLN A 274 19.82 2.37 9.33
N ALA A 275 20.60 3.05 8.47
CA ALA A 275 21.20 4.34 8.77
C ALA A 275 20.11 5.41 9.00
N TYR A 276 19.09 5.48 8.13
CA TYR A 276 17.93 6.34 8.34
C TYR A 276 17.27 6.11 9.71
N PHE A 277 17.05 4.85 10.12
CA PHE A 277 16.48 4.53 11.43
C PHE A 277 17.36 5.06 12.57
N ARG A 278 18.67 4.86 12.50
CA ARG A 278 19.61 5.32 13.55
C ARG A 278 19.73 6.83 13.63
N GLU A 279 19.74 7.51 12.48
CA GLU A 279 19.96 8.95 12.39
C GLU A 279 18.71 9.75 12.74
N HIS A 280 17.56 9.33 12.22
CA HIS A 280 16.31 10.10 12.34
C HIS A 280 15.40 9.63 13.48
N GLN A 281 15.58 8.40 13.95
CA GLN A 281 14.82 7.84 15.10
C GLN A 281 13.30 8.08 14.97
N PRO A 282 12.67 7.78 13.83
CA PRO A 282 11.23 7.98 13.70
C PRO A 282 10.50 7.17 14.78
N PRO A 283 9.49 7.73 15.46
CA PRO A 283 8.59 6.91 16.27
C PRO A 283 8.09 5.73 15.46
N THR A 284 8.19 4.52 15.99
CA THR A 284 7.88 3.31 15.22
C THR A 284 7.03 2.35 16.04
N LEU A 285 5.94 1.87 15.42
CA LEU A 285 5.13 0.77 15.89
C LEU A 285 5.36 -0.44 14.99
N ILE A 286 5.74 -1.57 15.56
CA ILE A 286 5.78 -2.84 14.85
C ILE A 286 4.61 -3.71 15.32
N VAL A 287 3.79 -4.15 14.35
CA VAL A 287 2.72 -5.14 14.52
C VAL A 287 3.00 -6.28 13.52
N TRP A 288 3.59 -7.37 13.99
CA TRP A 288 4.15 -8.39 13.12
C TRP A 288 3.55 -9.76 13.39
N GLY A 289 3.03 -10.42 12.35
CA GLY A 289 2.57 -11.81 12.45
C GLY A 289 3.75 -12.74 12.71
N ALA A 290 3.81 -13.31 13.91
CA ALA A 290 4.95 -14.11 14.37
C ALA A 290 5.13 -15.44 13.61
N LYS A 291 4.05 -15.93 12.96
CA LYS A 291 4.02 -17.15 12.19
C LYS A 291 4.15 -16.93 10.68
N ASP A 292 4.56 -15.73 10.27
CA ASP A 292 4.84 -15.42 8.87
C ASP A 292 6.06 -16.22 8.38
N GLU A 293 5.87 -17.01 7.33
CA GLU A 293 6.96 -17.76 6.69
C GLU A 293 7.61 -16.98 5.56
N ILE A 294 6.98 -15.90 5.06
CA ILE A 294 7.54 -15.01 4.05
C ILE A 294 8.57 -14.10 4.69
N PHE A 295 8.15 -13.33 5.68
CA PHE A 295 9.03 -12.51 6.52
C PHE A 295 8.95 -12.97 7.97
N PRO A 296 9.81 -13.91 8.38
CA PRO A 296 9.78 -14.47 9.73
C PRO A 296 10.06 -13.40 10.78
N ALA A 297 9.60 -13.65 12.01
CA ALA A 297 9.82 -12.75 13.14
C ALA A 297 11.31 -12.40 13.38
N ALA A 298 12.22 -13.22 12.87
CA ALA A 298 13.66 -12.92 12.84
C ALA A 298 13.98 -11.62 12.11
N GLY A 299 13.17 -11.21 11.12
CA GLY A 299 13.31 -9.92 10.43
C GLY A 299 12.76 -8.73 11.21
N ALA A 300 11.84 -8.96 12.15
CA ALA A 300 11.29 -7.91 13.02
C ALA A 300 12.23 -7.55 14.19
N LEU A 301 12.91 -8.53 14.76
CA LEU A 301 13.74 -8.34 15.95
C LEU A 301 14.88 -7.32 15.77
N PRO A 302 15.57 -7.26 14.61
CA PRO A 302 16.68 -6.34 14.39
C PRO A 302 16.30 -4.85 14.44
N TYR A 303 15.04 -4.47 14.22
CA TYR A 303 14.60 -3.09 14.38
C TYR A 303 14.92 -2.53 15.80
N LYS A 304 14.91 -3.38 16.82
CA LYS A 304 15.28 -3.02 18.20
C LYS A 304 16.75 -2.56 18.36
N ARG A 305 17.63 -2.90 17.40
CA ARG A 305 19.04 -2.45 17.41
C ARG A 305 19.16 -1.00 16.99
N ASP A 306 18.31 -0.58 16.05
CA ASP A 306 18.45 0.68 15.33
C ASP A 306 17.45 1.76 15.80
N LEU A 307 16.30 1.35 16.37
CA LEU A 307 15.23 2.23 16.83
C LEU A 307 15.10 2.23 18.36
N LYS A 308 15.10 3.41 18.97
CA LYS A 308 14.95 3.60 20.43
C LYS A 308 13.51 3.90 20.84
N ASN A 309 12.77 4.65 19.98
CA ASN A 309 11.36 4.97 20.17
C ASN A 309 10.51 3.94 19.41
N LEU A 310 10.44 2.72 19.94
CA LEU A 310 9.85 1.56 19.29
C LEU A 310 8.85 0.88 20.23
N GLU A 311 7.60 0.80 19.78
CA GLU A 311 6.59 -0.12 20.30
C GLU A 311 6.59 -1.39 19.43
N PHE A 312 6.54 -2.57 20.08
CA PHE A 312 6.86 -3.83 19.38
C PHE A 312 5.92 -4.95 19.80
N HIS A 313 5.08 -5.41 18.89
CA HIS A 313 4.08 -6.45 19.09
C HIS A 313 4.26 -7.59 18.09
N LEU A 314 4.55 -8.79 18.60
CA LEU A 314 4.45 -10.01 17.83
C LEU A 314 3.06 -10.62 18.04
N LEU A 315 2.28 -10.66 16.97
CA LEU A 315 0.91 -11.17 16.96
C LEU A 315 0.92 -12.67 16.60
N ASP A 316 0.06 -13.44 17.24
CA ASP A 316 -0.05 -14.89 17.01
C ASP A 316 -0.81 -15.19 15.70
N THR A 317 -0.32 -14.66 14.59
CA THR A 317 -0.92 -14.79 13.25
C THR A 317 0.14 -14.86 12.16
N GLY A 318 -0.27 -14.98 10.90
CA GLY A 318 0.56 -15.07 9.71
C GLY A 318 0.87 -13.72 9.05
N HIS A 319 1.14 -13.78 7.75
CA HIS A 319 1.59 -12.63 6.94
C HIS A 319 0.56 -11.50 6.85
N PHE A 320 -0.71 -11.81 6.65
CA PHE A 320 -1.80 -10.82 6.56
C PHE A 320 -2.43 -10.57 7.94
N ALA A 321 -1.65 -10.07 8.90
CA ALA A 321 -2.09 -9.86 10.27
C ALA A 321 -3.40 -9.04 10.41
N LEU A 322 -3.67 -8.10 9.49
CA LEU A 322 -4.91 -7.32 9.46
C LEU A 322 -6.18 -8.17 9.29
N GLU A 323 -6.08 -9.36 8.71
CA GLU A 323 -7.26 -10.19 8.46
C GLU A 323 -7.77 -10.87 9.74
N GLU A 324 -6.88 -11.15 10.68
CA GLU A 324 -7.22 -11.81 11.94
C GLU A 324 -7.18 -10.85 13.15
N ASP A 325 -6.21 -9.94 13.18
CA ASP A 325 -5.94 -9.03 14.30
C ASP A 325 -6.19 -7.55 13.94
N GLY A 326 -7.04 -7.27 12.94
CA GLY A 326 -7.29 -5.91 12.45
C GLY A 326 -7.76 -4.93 13.53
N ASP A 327 -8.62 -5.36 14.46
CA ASP A 327 -9.11 -4.52 15.56
C ASP A 327 -7.99 -4.22 16.56
N ILE A 328 -7.16 -5.22 16.91
CA ILE A 328 -6.00 -5.05 17.80
C ILE A 328 -5.02 -4.05 17.16
N ILE A 329 -4.70 -4.21 15.87
CA ILE A 329 -3.79 -3.31 15.16
C ILE A 329 -4.37 -1.88 15.10
N ALA A 330 -5.68 -1.74 14.91
CA ALA A 330 -6.32 -0.43 14.91
C ALA A 330 -6.20 0.27 16.28
N ASP A 331 -6.39 -0.46 17.37
CA ASP A 331 -6.26 0.07 18.73
C ASP A 331 -4.81 0.48 19.03
N GLU A 332 -3.83 -0.37 18.69
CA GLU A 332 -2.39 -0.06 18.84
C GLU A 332 -2.01 1.21 18.05
N ILE A 333 -2.48 1.37 16.80
CA ILE A 333 -2.25 2.58 16.01
C ILE A 333 -2.88 3.82 16.69
N ARG A 334 -4.10 3.69 17.25
CA ARG A 334 -4.76 4.79 17.96
C ARG A 334 -3.97 5.23 19.19
N GLU A 335 -3.49 4.29 19.97
CA GLU A 335 -2.69 4.58 21.16
C GLU A 335 -1.35 5.20 20.78
N PHE A 336 -0.65 4.60 19.85
CA PHE A 336 0.67 5.01 19.40
C PHE A 336 0.69 6.42 18.77
N LEU A 337 -0.25 6.72 17.87
CA LEU A 337 -0.29 8.02 17.16
C LEU A 337 -1.02 9.13 17.94
N THR A 338 -1.68 8.81 19.04
CA THR A 338 -2.33 9.83 19.86
C THR A 338 -1.37 10.30 20.94
N PRO A 339 -0.98 11.59 21.01
CA PRO A 339 -0.12 12.08 22.08
C PRO A 339 -0.76 11.80 23.43
N THR A 340 -0.20 10.91 24.23
CA THR A 340 -0.55 10.80 25.63
C THR A 340 -0.26 12.15 26.26
N LYS A 341 -1.28 12.84 26.80
CA LYS A 341 -1.07 13.97 27.70
C LYS A 341 -0.16 13.45 28.81
N LYS A 342 1.13 13.83 28.76
CA LYS A 342 2.02 13.56 29.91
C LYS A 342 1.26 14.02 31.14
N LYS A 343 0.91 13.08 32.02
CA LYS A 343 0.48 13.42 33.37
C LYS A 343 1.67 14.17 33.98
N THR A 344 1.56 15.49 34.04
CA THR A 344 2.44 16.31 34.85
C THR A 344 2.19 15.88 36.29
N SER A 345 3.08 15.05 36.82
CA SER A 345 3.20 14.74 38.24
C SER A 345 3.89 15.87 38.96
#